data_f86ea4ee14db5d11ab17656522368eba
#
_entry.id   f86ea4ee14db5d11ab17656522368eba
#
_cell.length_a   1.000
_cell.length_b   1.000
_cell.length_c   1.000
_cell.angle_alpha   90.00
_cell.angle_beta   90.00
_cell.angle_gamma   90.00
#
_symmetry.space_group_name_H-M   'P 1'
#
loop_
_entity.id
_entity.type
_entity.pdbx_description
1 polymer ?
#
loop_
_entity_poly.entity_id
_entity_poly.type
_entity_poly.pdbx_seq_one_letter_code
_entity_poly.pdbx_strand_id
1 'polypeptide(L)'
;TRFWMLLLFAVPYGLGAGAVDAALNNYVALHYTSRHMSWLHCFWGVGTIVSPFVMGYALSESVWNEGYRIVGYVQLGIVALLLLTLPVWKACKKEESAPQKSIGLRGALKKKGVPFLLIGFFAYCAADATAMSWASTYFAEVKDFTAEQAAQLASLFYIGITAGRFVSGFVADKLGDRRMIVIGACVMCCGAAALFIPAPPAVAIAAFVVIGV
;
A
#
# COMPACT_ATOMS: atom_id res chain seq x y z
N THR A 1 7.48 21.74 -18.69
CA THR A 1 8.02 21.46 -17.34
C THR A 1 9.38 20.79 -17.47
N ARG A 2 10.41 21.29 -16.82
CA ARG A 2 11.74 20.68 -16.88
C ARG A 2 11.82 19.52 -15.89
N PHE A 3 12.51 18.43 -16.22
CA PHE A 3 12.61 17.21 -15.41
C PHE A 3 13.03 17.47 -13.94
N TRP A 4 13.99 18.36 -13.70
CA TRP A 4 14.43 18.70 -12.35
C TRP A 4 13.34 19.33 -11.47
N MET A 5 12.33 19.98 -12.09
CA MET A 5 11.18 20.53 -11.33
C MET A 5 10.34 19.41 -10.71
N LEU A 6 10.23 18.27 -11.38
CA LEU A 6 9.54 17.09 -10.80
C LEU A 6 10.25 16.61 -9.54
N LEU A 7 11.59 16.59 -9.54
CA LEU A 7 12.36 16.21 -8.36
C LEU A 7 12.16 17.21 -7.21
N LEU A 8 12.12 18.50 -7.52
CA LEU A 8 11.87 19.54 -6.51
C LEU A 8 10.48 19.40 -5.88
N PHE A 9 9.44 19.14 -6.70
CA PHE A 9 8.08 18.96 -6.21
C PHE A 9 7.84 17.60 -5.54
N ALA A 10 8.64 16.58 -5.85
CA ALA A 10 8.55 15.28 -5.20
C ALA A 10 8.82 15.35 -3.69
N VAL A 11 9.69 16.27 -3.24
CA VAL A 11 10.03 16.41 -1.82
C VAL A 11 8.82 16.88 -0.98
N PRO A 12 8.18 18.03 -1.25
CA PRO A 12 7.01 18.45 -0.48
C PRO A 12 5.83 17.49 -0.66
N TYR A 13 5.67 16.88 -1.84
CA TYR A 13 4.65 15.86 -2.06
C TYR A 13 4.88 14.65 -1.17
N GLY A 14 6.10 14.09 -1.14
CA GLY A 14 6.42 12.94 -0.30
C GLY A 14 6.29 13.22 1.20
N LEU A 15 6.71 14.41 1.65
CA LEU A 15 6.51 14.84 3.05
C LEU A 15 5.02 14.94 3.40
N GLY A 16 4.22 15.54 2.53
CA GLY A 16 2.77 15.65 2.72
C GLY A 16 2.09 14.28 2.75
N ALA A 17 2.38 13.42 1.79
CA ALA A 17 1.83 12.07 1.72
C ALA A 17 2.20 11.24 2.96
N GLY A 18 3.46 11.26 3.37
CA GLY A 18 3.92 10.55 4.58
C GLY A 18 3.29 11.08 5.86
N ALA A 19 3.11 12.40 5.98
CA ALA A 19 2.46 13.01 7.14
C ALA A 19 0.98 12.60 7.24
N VAL A 20 0.24 12.62 6.13
CA VAL A 20 -1.16 12.21 6.07
C VAL A 20 -1.30 10.71 6.37
N ASP A 21 -0.46 9.86 5.77
CA ASP A 21 -0.45 8.43 6.02
C ASP A 21 -0.21 8.13 7.51
N ALA A 22 0.84 8.70 8.11
CA ALA A 22 1.16 8.52 9.51
C ALA A 22 0.02 9.01 10.43
N ALA A 23 -0.59 10.16 10.13
CA ALA A 23 -1.66 10.74 10.93
C ALA A 23 -2.93 9.88 10.87
N LEU A 24 -3.35 9.43 9.68
CA LEU A 24 -4.53 8.59 9.50
C LEU A 24 -4.35 7.22 10.14
N ASN A 25 -3.20 6.58 9.95
CA ASN A 25 -2.90 5.30 10.57
C ASN A 25 -2.92 5.40 12.11
N ASN A 26 -2.31 6.45 12.67
CA ASN A 26 -2.33 6.67 14.10
C ASN A 26 -3.75 6.95 14.62
N TYR A 27 -4.52 7.76 13.90
CA TYR A 27 -5.91 8.07 14.29
C TYR A 27 -6.78 6.81 14.29
N VAL A 28 -6.69 5.99 13.23
CA VAL A 28 -7.44 4.74 13.14
C VAL A 28 -7.00 3.74 14.21
N ALA A 29 -5.70 3.62 14.48
CA ALA A 29 -5.18 2.73 15.52
C ALA A 29 -5.66 3.10 16.93
N LEU A 30 -5.90 4.39 17.21
CA LEU A 30 -6.32 4.87 18.51
C LEU A 30 -7.84 4.86 18.72
N HIS A 31 -8.64 4.94 17.65
CA HIS A 31 -10.09 5.12 17.75
C HIS A 31 -10.91 3.97 17.17
N TYR A 32 -10.29 3.07 16.40
CA TYR A 32 -10.98 2.02 15.65
C TYR A 32 -10.30 0.66 15.80
N THR A 33 -10.94 -0.39 15.29
CA THR A 33 -10.46 -1.78 15.33
C THR A 33 -9.54 -2.08 14.14
N SER A 34 -8.83 -3.23 14.20
CA SER A 34 -7.96 -3.74 13.11
C SER A 34 -8.70 -3.84 11.76
N ARG A 35 -10.02 -4.10 11.77
CA ARG A 35 -10.87 -4.11 10.57
C ARG A 35 -10.80 -2.78 9.82
N HIS A 36 -10.95 -1.66 10.52
CA HIS A 36 -10.92 -0.33 9.89
C HIS A 36 -9.54 0.00 9.34
N MET A 37 -8.49 -0.45 10.00
CA MET A 37 -7.12 -0.34 9.51
C MET A 37 -6.94 -1.10 8.18
N SER A 38 -7.44 -2.33 8.10
CA SER A 38 -7.39 -3.13 6.86
C SER A 38 -8.15 -2.45 5.72
N TRP A 39 -9.32 -1.88 6.00
CA TRP A 39 -10.09 -1.16 5.00
C TRP A 39 -9.44 0.16 4.57
N LEU A 40 -8.80 0.89 5.48
CA LEU A 40 -8.03 2.08 5.14
C LEU A 40 -6.98 1.73 4.06
N HIS A 41 -6.24 0.66 4.29
CA HIS A 41 -5.24 0.19 3.32
C HIS A 41 -5.84 -0.44 2.05
N CYS A 42 -7.07 -0.98 2.12
CA CYS A 42 -7.81 -1.42 0.93
C CYS A 42 -8.09 -0.25 -0.01
N PHE A 43 -8.50 0.92 0.49
CA PHE A 43 -8.70 2.12 -0.32
C PHE A 43 -7.43 2.62 -0.99
N TRP A 44 -6.26 2.43 -0.36
CA TRP A 44 -4.98 2.66 -1.04
C TRP A 44 -4.84 1.76 -2.28
N GLY A 45 -5.18 0.47 -2.16
CA GLY A 45 -5.18 -0.47 -3.27
C GLY A 45 -6.15 -0.06 -4.39
N VAL A 46 -7.35 0.42 -4.05
CA VAL A 46 -8.29 0.96 -5.05
C VAL A 46 -7.66 2.14 -5.80
N GLY A 47 -6.99 3.05 -5.09
CA GLY A 47 -6.29 4.17 -5.70
C GLY A 47 -5.20 3.72 -6.70
N THR A 48 -4.42 2.70 -6.35
CA THR A 48 -3.38 2.16 -7.24
C THR A 48 -3.95 1.48 -8.49
N ILE A 49 -5.14 0.89 -8.41
CA ILE A 49 -5.83 0.30 -9.55
C ILE A 49 -6.40 1.39 -10.47
N VAL A 50 -7.01 2.44 -9.90
CA VAL A 50 -7.70 3.49 -10.66
C VAL A 50 -6.72 4.46 -11.33
N SER A 51 -5.59 4.79 -10.69
CA SER A 51 -4.66 5.82 -11.17
C SER A 51 -4.09 5.58 -12.58
N PRO A 52 -3.72 4.34 -13.00
CA PRO A 52 -3.29 4.09 -14.36
C PRO A 52 -4.36 4.36 -15.42
N PHE A 53 -5.64 4.13 -15.11
CA PHE A 53 -6.75 4.43 -16.03
C PHE A 53 -6.91 5.93 -16.24
N VAL A 54 -6.80 6.72 -15.16
CA VAL A 54 -6.83 8.19 -15.24
C VAL A 54 -5.66 8.70 -16.10
N MET A 55 -4.47 8.17 -15.90
CA MET A 55 -3.31 8.55 -16.70
C MET A 55 -3.43 8.07 -18.14
N GLY A 56 -3.90 6.85 -18.37
CA GLY A 56 -4.15 6.30 -19.72
C GLY A 56 -5.15 7.16 -20.50
N TYR A 57 -6.25 7.57 -19.87
CA TYR A 57 -7.21 8.49 -20.47
C TYR A 57 -6.57 9.86 -20.83
N ALA A 58 -5.81 10.43 -19.91
CA ALA A 58 -5.14 11.71 -20.17
C ALA A 58 -4.13 11.62 -21.33
N LEU A 59 -3.42 10.52 -21.44
CA LEU A 59 -2.45 10.29 -22.53
C LEU A 59 -3.12 10.05 -23.88
N SER A 60 -4.30 9.43 -23.93
CA SER A 60 -5.04 9.21 -25.18
C SER A 60 -5.66 10.51 -25.73
N GLU A 61 -6.07 11.41 -24.84
CA GLU A 61 -6.77 12.64 -25.24
C GLU A 61 -5.84 13.85 -25.44
N SER A 62 -4.71 13.93 -24.70
CA SER A 62 -3.82 15.09 -24.81
C SER A 62 -2.36 14.82 -24.40
N VAL A 63 -2.01 15.19 -23.17
CA VAL A 63 -0.63 15.11 -22.65
C VAL A 63 -0.64 14.68 -21.17
N TRP A 64 0.46 14.10 -20.74
CA TRP A 64 0.64 13.61 -19.36
C TRP A 64 0.29 14.64 -18.25
N ASN A 65 0.41 15.94 -18.54
CA ASN A 65 0.07 17.00 -17.60
C ASN A 65 -1.41 17.00 -17.21
N GLU A 66 -2.31 16.61 -18.12
CA GLU A 66 -3.74 16.57 -17.82
C GLU A 66 -4.07 15.49 -16.79
N GLY A 67 -3.41 14.35 -16.81
CA GLY A 67 -3.55 13.33 -15.79
C GLY A 67 -3.20 13.86 -14.39
N TYR A 68 -2.08 14.58 -14.27
CA TYR A 68 -1.71 15.23 -13.00
C TYR A 68 -2.68 16.33 -12.58
N ARG A 69 -3.26 17.07 -13.53
CA ARG A 69 -4.29 18.08 -13.21
C ARG A 69 -5.56 17.47 -12.68
N ILE A 70 -6.04 16.37 -13.28
CA ILE A 70 -7.22 15.63 -12.82
C ILE A 70 -6.99 15.15 -11.39
N VAL A 71 -5.87 14.47 -11.13
CA VAL A 71 -5.50 14.00 -9.79
C VAL A 71 -5.38 15.16 -8.80
N GLY A 72 -4.78 16.29 -9.22
CA GLY A 72 -4.66 17.50 -8.41
C GLY A 72 -6.02 18.07 -8.00
N TYR A 73 -6.98 18.16 -8.90
CA TYR A 73 -8.34 18.61 -8.57
C TYR A 73 -9.05 17.67 -7.60
N VAL A 74 -8.90 16.35 -7.79
CA VAL A 74 -9.44 15.35 -6.86
C VAL A 74 -8.84 15.54 -5.48
N GLN A 75 -7.52 15.71 -5.38
CA GLN A 75 -6.83 15.95 -4.11
C GLN A 75 -7.29 17.24 -3.43
N LEU A 76 -7.46 18.34 -4.19
CA LEU A 76 -8.00 19.58 -3.65
C LEU A 76 -9.42 19.41 -3.10
N GLY A 77 -10.26 18.64 -3.79
CA GLY A 77 -11.60 18.29 -3.31
C GLY A 77 -11.56 17.50 -2.00
N ILE A 78 -10.66 16.51 -1.90
CA ILE A 78 -10.46 15.72 -0.67
C ILE A 78 -9.95 16.62 0.47
N VAL A 79 -9.00 17.52 0.22
CA VAL A 79 -8.50 18.46 1.23
C VAL A 79 -9.62 19.39 1.71
N ALA A 80 -10.43 19.92 0.81
CA ALA A 80 -11.58 20.75 1.17
C ALA A 80 -12.58 19.98 2.05
N LEU A 81 -12.89 18.73 1.69
CA LEU A 81 -13.76 17.86 2.48
C LEU A 81 -13.17 17.58 3.87
N LEU A 82 -11.88 17.29 3.97
CA LEU A 82 -11.19 17.07 5.24
C LEU A 82 -11.25 18.33 6.13
N LEU A 83 -11.00 19.52 5.56
CA LEU A 83 -11.07 20.78 6.31
C LEU A 83 -12.49 21.05 6.83
N LEU A 84 -13.50 20.79 6.02
CA LEU A 84 -14.91 20.95 6.42
C LEU A 84 -15.33 19.96 7.52
N THR A 85 -14.75 18.78 7.51
CA THR A 85 -15.06 17.72 8.50
C THR A 85 -14.19 17.77 9.76
N LEU A 86 -13.16 18.63 9.82
CA LEU A 86 -12.29 18.77 11.00
C LEU A 86 -13.03 18.87 12.33
N PRO A 87 -14.15 19.62 12.46
CA PRO A 87 -14.87 19.71 13.72
C PRO A 87 -15.49 18.38 14.20
N VAL A 88 -15.69 17.43 13.26
CA VAL A 88 -16.26 16.10 13.56
C VAL A 88 -15.21 15.14 14.09
N TRP A 89 -13.94 15.42 13.83
CA TRP A 89 -12.84 14.56 14.27
C TRP A 89 -12.65 14.68 15.76
N LYS A 90 -12.82 13.55 16.47
CA LYS A 90 -12.63 13.52 17.92
C LYS A 90 -11.18 13.88 18.22
N ALA A 91 -11.00 14.96 18.98
CA ALA A 91 -9.70 15.21 19.57
C ALA A 91 -9.30 13.97 20.39
N CYS A 92 -8.11 13.43 20.13
CA CYS A 92 -7.55 12.42 21.00
C CYS A 92 -7.47 13.06 22.38
N LYS A 93 -8.41 12.73 23.31
CA LYS A 93 -8.20 13.07 24.72
C LYS A 93 -6.87 12.41 25.06
N LYS A 94 -5.87 13.24 25.31
CA LYS A 94 -4.76 12.82 26.16
C LYS A 94 -5.47 12.40 27.45
N GLU A 95 -5.71 11.08 27.63
CA GLU A 95 -5.86 10.61 28.99
C GLU A 95 -4.68 11.22 29.73
N GLU A 96 -4.94 11.78 30.87
CA GLU A 96 -3.93 12.23 31.83
C GLU A 96 -3.14 11.03 32.39
N SER A 97 -2.72 10.15 31.51
CA SER A 97 -1.61 9.27 31.75
C SER A 97 -0.42 10.16 31.93
N ALA A 98 0.20 10.06 33.11
CA ALA A 98 1.43 10.76 33.49
C ALA A 98 2.33 11.00 32.28
N PRO A 99 2.99 12.16 32.13
CA PRO A 99 3.70 12.54 30.92
C PRO A 99 4.63 11.39 30.50
N GLN A 100 4.16 10.58 29.56
CA GLN A 100 4.99 9.52 28.98
C GLN A 100 6.14 10.25 28.31
N LYS A 101 7.32 10.23 28.97
CA LYS A 101 8.56 10.71 28.38
C LYS A 101 8.64 10.10 26.99
N SER A 102 8.65 10.93 25.97
CA SER A 102 8.87 10.52 24.59
C SER A 102 10.10 9.60 24.58
N ILE A 103 9.85 8.32 24.35
CA ILE A 103 10.92 7.33 24.24
C ILE A 103 11.51 7.55 22.86
N GLY A 104 12.62 8.30 22.76
CA GLY A 104 13.30 8.54 21.49
C GLY A 104 13.58 7.21 20.74
N LEU A 105 13.91 7.30 19.46
CA LEU A 105 14.14 6.14 18.58
C LEU A 105 15.05 5.07 19.22
N ARG A 106 16.12 5.48 19.91
CA ARG A 106 17.02 4.56 20.63
C ARG A 106 16.32 3.81 21.77
N GLY A 107 15.39 4.47 22.46
CA GLY A 107 14.61 3.83 23.52
C GLY A 107 13.58 2.83 22.97
N ALA A 108 12.94 3.17 21.85
CA ALA A 108 12.02 2.28 21.16
C ALA A 108 12.73 1.01 20.68
N LEU A 109 13.90 1.14 20.05
CA LEU A 109 14.71 0.01 19.57
C LEU A 109 15.19 -0.93 20.69
N LYS A 110 15.32 -0.43 21.93
CA LYS A 110 15.69 -1.25 23.08
C LYS A 110 14.53 -2.06 23.66
N LYS A 111 13.29 -1.79 23.27
CA LYS A 111 12.13 -2.57 23.73
C LYS A 111 12.16 -3.98 23.13
N LYS A 112 11.98 -4.98 24.00
CA LYS A 112 11.95 -6.40 23.59
C LYS A 112 10.85 -6.60 22.52
N GLY A 113 11.23 -7.19 21.39
CA GLY A 113 10.34 -7.48 20.27
C GLY A 113 10.34 -6.42 19.15
N VAL A 114 10.61 -5.14 19.44
CA VAL A 114 10.60 -4.07 18.43
C VAL A 114 11.60 -4.31 17.28
N PRO A 115 12.87 -4.71 17.54
CA PRO A 115 13.80 -5.01 16.45
C PRO A 115 13.32 -6.14 15.54
N PHE A 116 12.74 -7.19 16.08
CA PHE A 116 12.21 -8.31 15.29
C PHE A 116 11.00 -7.90 14.45
N LEU A 117 10.13 -7.08 15.00
CA LEU A 117 8.98 -6.51 14.26
C LEU A 117 9.48 -5.64 13.10
N LEU A 118 10.48 -4.80 13.31
CA LEU A 118 11.05 -3.96 12.25
C LEU A 118 11.74 -4.78 11.16
N ILE A 119 12.49 -5.84 11.52
CA ILE A 119 13.10 -6.75 10.56
C ILE A 119 12.02 -7.48 9.75
N GLY A 120 10.99 -7.99 10.43
CA GLY A 120 9.86 -8.67 9.76
C GLY A 120 9.13 -7.74 8.79
N PHE A 121 8.86 -6.50 9.22
CA PHE A 121 8.23 -5.49 8.37
C PHE A 121 9.11 -5.09 7.18
N PHE A 122 10.42 -4.93 7.41
CA PHE A 122 11.38 -4.68 6.34
C PHE A 122 11.40 -5.82 5.31
N ALA A 123 11.43 -7.08 5.76
CA ALA A 123 11.40 -8.24 4.87
C ALA A 123 10.10 -8.30 4.05
N TYR A 124 8.96 -8.01 4.68
CA TYR A 124 7.67 -7.91 4.01
C TYR A 124 7.70 -6.81 2.93
N CYS A 125 8.11 -5.59 3.28
CA CYS A 125 8.18 -4.48 2.33
C CYS A 125 9.15 -4.76 1.18
N ALA A 126 10.27 -5.44 1.45
CA ALA A 126 11.23 -5.83 0.42
C ALA A 126 10.63 -6.85 -0.57
N ALA A 127 9.91 -7.85 -0.08
CA ALA A 127 9.22 -8.83 -0.92
C ALA A 127 8.14 -8.18 -1.78
N ASP A 128 7.31 -7.31 -1.17
CA ASP A 128 6.26 -6.55 -1.83
C ASP A 128 6.84 -5.65 -2.95
N ALA A 129 7.84 -4.84 -2.62
CA ALA A 129 8.52 -3.97 -3.58
C ALA A 129 9.19 -4.75 -4.72
N THR A 130 9.74 -5.92 -4.42
CA THR A 130 10.36 -6.80 -5.44
C THR A 130 9.29 -7.33 -6.40
N ALA A 131 8.17 -7.84 -5.88
CA ALA A 131 7.07 -8.30 -6.72
C ALA A 131 6.54 -7.16 -7.61
N MET A 132 6.31 -5.97 -7.04
CA MET A 132 5.85 -4.81 -7.80
C MET A 132 6.81 -4.38 -8.91
N SER A 133 8.11 -4.34 -8.61
CA SER A 133 9.11 -3.81 -9.54
C SER A 133 9.48 -4.79 -10.65
N TRP A 134 9.44 -6.08 -10.39
CA TRP A 134 9.93 -7.12 -11.30
C TRP A 134 8.84 -7.94 -11.97
N ALA A 135 7.57 -7.78 -11.61
CA ALA A 135 6.46 -8.55 -12.17
C ALA A 135 6.40 -8.46 -13.70
N SER A 136 6.41 -7.25 -14.26
CA SER A 136 6.35 -7.07 -15.72
C SER A 136 7.57 -7.65 -16.42
N THR A 137 8.76 -7.48 -15.86
CA THR A 137 10.00 -8.07 -16.40
C THR A 137 9.92 -9.59 -16.39
N TYR A 138 9.43 -10.19 -15.28
CA TYR A 138 9.25 -11.64 -15.20
C TYR A 138 8.29 -12.17 -16.28
N PHE A 139 7.15 -11.51 -16.48
CA PHE A 139 6.20 -11.93 -17.50
C PHE A 139 6.75 -11.75 -18.92
N ALA A 140 7.51 -10.69 -19.18
CA ALA A 140 8.10 -10.46 -20.51
C ALA A 140 9.28 -11.41 -20.80
N GLU A 141 10.22 -11.54 -19.86
CA GLU A 141 11.49 -12.24 -20.10
C GLU A 141 11.41 -13.75 -19.83
N VAL A 142 10.54 -14.20 -18.92
CA VAL A 142 10.47 -15.61 -18.49
C VAL A 142 9.25 -16.33 -19.07
N LYS A 143 8.19 -15.58 -19.36
CA LYS A 143 6.92 -16.15 -19.86
C LYS A 143 6.59 -15.73 -21.28
N ASP A 144 7.49 -15.01 -21.97
CA ASP A 144 7.39 -14.60 -23.38
C ASP A 144 6.14 -13.77 -23.72
N PHE A 145 5.59 -13.01 -22.74
CA PHE A 145 4.50 -12.08 -23.01
C PHE A 145 5.01 -10.79 -23.65
N THR A 146 4.19 -10.13 -24.46
CA THR A 146 4.51 -8.78 -24.95
C THR A 146 4.61 -7.81 -23.78
N ALA A 147 5.38 -6.73 -23.94
CA ALA A 147 5.56 -5.72 -22.88
C ALA A 147 4.22 -5.15 -22.39
N GLU A 148 3.26 -4.98 -23.28
CA GLU A 148 1.91 -4.50 -22.93
C GLU A 148 1.16 -5.51 -22.07
N GLN A 149 1.14 -6.79 -22.48
CA GLN A 149 0.52 -7.87 -21.73
C GLN A 149 1.19 -8.06 -20.37
N ALA A 150 2.52 -8.02 -20.32
CA ALA A 150 3.29 -8.15 -19.10
C ALA A 150 2.96 -7.04 -18.10
N ALA A 151 2.80 -5.79 -18.54
CA ALA A 151 2.38 -4.67 -17.70
C ALA A 151 0.96 -4.85 -17.16
N GLN A 152 0.02 -5.33 -18.00
CA GLN A 152 -1.35 -5.64 -17.56
C GLN A 152 -1.38 -6.77 -16.53
N LEU A 153 -0.60 -7.85 -16.75
CA LEU A 153 -0.52 -8.97 -15.81
C LEU A 153 0.13 -8.57 -14.48
N ALA A 154 1.14 -7.70 -14.51
CA ALA A 154 1.74 -7.16 -13.30
C ALA A 154 0.74 -6.38 -12.44
N SER A 155 -0.25 -5.73 -13.06
CA SER A 155 -1.29 -4.99 -12.32
C SER A 155 -2.21 -5.90 -11.49
N LEU A 156 -2.30 -7.20 -11.82
CA LEU A 156 -3.10 -8.16 -11.06
C LEU A 156 -2.58 -8.37 -9.63
N PHE A 157 -1.29 -8.12 -9.39
CA PHE A 157 -0.73 -8.08 -8.04
C PHE A 157 -1.46 -7.08 -7.13
N TYR A 158 -1.78 -5.90 -7.65
CA TYR A 158 -2.53 -4.89 -6.89
C TYR A 158 -3.96 -5.32 -6.58
N ILE A 159 -4.57 -6.12 -7.47
CA ILE A 159 -5.87 -6.74 -7.20
C ILE A 159 -5.76 -7.71 -6.04
N GLY A 160 -4.70 -8.53 -5.99
CA GLY A 160 -4.40 -9.40 -4.86
C GLY A 160 -4.29 -8.62 -3.55
N ILE A 161 -3.46 -7.57 -3.51
CA ILE A 161 -3.30 -6.70 -2.33
C ILE A 161 -4.65 -6.11 -1.88
N THR A 162 -5.43 -5.59 -2.80
CA THR A 162 -6.71 -4.95 -2.48
C THR A 162 -7.72 -5.96 -1.94
N ALA A 163 -7.84 -7.11 -2.61
CA ALA A 163 -8.72 -8.20 -2.20
C ALA A 163 -8.32 -8.78 -0.85
N GLY A 164 -7.02 -9.04 -0.64
CA GLY A 164 -6.49 -9.55 0.62
C GLY A 164 -6.78 -8.62 1.78
N ARG A 165 -6.55 -7.32 1.62
CA ARG A 165 -6.85 -6.30 2.65
C ARG A 165 -8.36 -6.15 2.89
N PHE A 166 -9.17 -6.27 1.86
CA PHE A 166 -10.62 -6.24 2.01
C PHE A 166 -11.11 -7.45 2.82
N VAL A 167 -10.70 -8.66 2.45
CA VAL A 167 -11.07 -9.89 3.13
C VAL A 167 -10.53 -9.91 4.57
N SER A 168 -9.29 -9.51 4.77
CA SER A 168 -8.67 -9.47 6.10
C SER A 168 -9.45 -8.58 7.06
N GLY A 169 -10.07 -7.50 6.58
CA GLY A 169 -10.93 -6.63 7.39
C GLY A 169 -12.15 -7.34 7.99
N PHE A 170 -12.66 -8.41 7.37
CA PHE A 170 -13.77 -9.20 7.93
C PHE A 170 -13.30 -10.32 8.87
N VAL A 171 -12.06 -10.76 8.71
CA VAL A 171 -11.54 -11.96 9.38
C VAL A 171 -10.63 -11.61 10.55
N ALA A 172 -10.00 -10.43 10.53
CA ALA A 172 -9.04 -9.98 11.53
C ALA A 172 -9.57 -10.03 12.96
N ASP A 173 -10.78 -9.53 13.18
CA ASP A 173 -11.40 -9.51 14.52
C ASP A 173 -11.66 -10.93 15.09
N LYS A 174 -11.82 -11.94 14.21
CA LYS A 174 -12.09 -13.34 14.62
C LYS A 174 -10.81 -14.14 14.83
N LEU A 175 -9.81 -13.96 13.97
CA LEU A 175 -8.57 -14.74 14.01
C LEU A 175 -7.50 -14.14 14.91
N GLY A 176 -7.54 -12.82 15.09
CA GLY A 176 -6.52 -12.04 15.79
C GLY A 176 -5.24 -11.82 14.99
N ASP A 177 -4.52 -10.74 15.29
CA ASP A 177 -3.40 -10.23 14.51
C ASP A 177 -2.28 -11.27 14.31
N ARG A 178 -1.94 -12.04 15.35
CA ARG A 178 -0.86 -13.05 15.28
C ARG A 178 -1.13 -14.13 14.23
N ARG A 179 -2.37 -14.64 14.18
CA ARG A 179 -2.74 -15.68 13.22
C ARG A 179 -2.80 -15.12 11.81
N MET A 180 -3.32 -13.91 11.67
CA MET A 180 -3.38 -13.22 10.38
C MET A 180 -1.99 -13.02 9.78
N ILE A 181 -1.00 -12.56 10.57
CA ILE A 181 0.38 -12.39 10.12
C ILE A 181 0.98 -13.73 9.65
N VAL A 182 0.78 -14.83 10.41
CA VAL A 182 1.32 -16.14 10.03
C VAL A 182 0.65 -16.66 8.76
N ILE A 183 -0.66 -16.56 8.65
CA ILE A 183 -1.41 -17.00 7.45
C ILE A 183 -0.94 -16.20 6.22
N GLY A 184 -0.89 -14.87 6.31
CA GLY A 184 -0.42 -14.01 5.21
C GLY A 184 1.01 -14.35 4.78
N ALA A 185 1.93 -14.54 5.74
CA ALA A 185 3.29 -14.94 5.43
C ALA A 185 3.37 -16.32 4.73
N CYS A 186 2.57 -17.30 5.17
CA CYS A 186 2.49 -18.60 4.51
C CYS A 186 1.93 -18.50 3.10
N VAL A 187 0.86 -17.71 2.90
CA VAL A 187 0.24 -17.49 1.58
C VAL A 187 1.24 -16.85 0.63
N MET A 188 1.92 -15.79 1.07
CA MET A 188 2.95 -15.10 0.29
C MET A 188 4.11 -16.06 -0.08
N CYS A 189 4.59 -16.87 0.87
CA CYS A 189 5.65 -17.86 0.60
C CYS A 189 5.19 -18.94 -0.38
N CYS A 190 3.96 -19.42 -0.29
CA CYS A 190 3.38 -20.38 -1.24
C CYS A 190 3.27 -19.78 -2.65
N GLY A 191 2.81 -18.53 -2.76
CA GLY A 191 2.75 -17.82 -4.04
C GLY A 191 4.15 -17.64 -4.64
N ALA A 192 5.12 -17.20 -3.86
CA ALA A 192 6.51 -17.08 -4.30
C ALA A 192 7.11 -18.42 -4.74
N ALA A 193 6.89 -19.48 -3.98
CA ALA A 193 7.35 -20.83 -4.34
C ALA A 193 6.74 -21.33 -5.66
N ALA A 194 5.48 -21.00 -5.92
CA ALA A 194 4.80 -21.38 -7.15
C ALA A 194 5.44 -20.77 -8.41
N LEU A 195 6.11 -19.61 -8.31
CA LEU A 195 6.82 -19.00 -9.44
C LEU A 195 8.05 -19.79 -9.89
N PHE A 196 8.65 -20.59 -9.00
CA PHE A 196 9.81 -21.43 -9.34
C PHE A 196 9.40 -22.72 -10.06
N ILE A 197 8.11 -23.08 -10.07
CA ILE A 197 7.64 -24.29 -10.75
C ILE A 197 7.53 -23.98 -12.26
N PRO A 198 8.09 -24.83 -13.14
CA PRO A 198 7.92 -24.69 -14.61
C PRO A 198 6.48 -25.06 -14.99
N ALA A 199 5.57 -24.12 -14.77
CA ALA A 199 4.14 -24.29 -14.95
C ALA A 199 3.61 -23.36 -16.06
N PRO A 200 2.41 -23.62 -16.59
CA PRO A 200 1.75 -22.74 -17.55
C PRO A 200 1.64 -21.31 -17.03
N PRO A 201 1.58 -20.30 -17.92
CA PRO A 201 1.47 -18.88 -17.53
C PRO A 201 0.34 -18.58 -16.55
N ALA A 202 -0.77 -19.30 -16.64
CA ALA A 202 -1.90 -19.15 -15.72
C ALA A 202 -1.53 -19.38 -14.24
N VAL A 203 -0.61 -20.31 -13.96
CA VAL A 203 -0.10 -20.56 -12.59
C VAL A 203 0.73 -19.38 -12.10
N ALA A 204 1.57 -18.80 -12.95
CA ALA A 204 2.35 -17.62 -12.60
C ALA A 204 1.44 -16.42 -12.33
N ILE A 205 0.41 -16.22 -13.14
CA ILE A 205 -0.60 -15.17 -12.93
C ILE A 205 -1.30 -15.34 -11.58
N ALA A 206 -1.79 -16.55 -11.31
CA ALA A 206 -2.42 -16.85 -10.02
C ALA A 206 -1.44 -16.65 -8.85
N ALA A 207 -0.18 -17.06 -9.00
CA ALA A 207 0.85 -16.89 -8.00
C ALA A 207 1.10 -15.40 -7.66
N PHE A 208 1.14 -14.51 -8.65
CA PHE A 208 1.28 -13.06 -8.39
C PHE A 208 0.07 -12.49 -7.64
N VAL A 209 -1.14 -12.91 -7.97
CA VAL A 209 -2.34 -12.53 -7.21
C VAL A 209 -2.24 -13.03 -5.76
N VAL A 210 -1.82 -14.28 -5.57
CA VAL A 210 -1.67 -14.90 -4.24
C VAL A 210 -0.55 -14.23 -3.40
N ILE A 211 0.55 -13.83 -4.02
CA ILE A 211 1.61 -13.06 -3.32
C ILE A 211 1.07 -11.72 -2.82
N GLY A 212 0.14 -11.09 -3.56
CA GLY A 212 -0.48 -9.83 -3.16
C GLY A 212 -1.50 -9.97 -2.03
N VAL A 213 -2.10 -11.15 -1.81
CA VAL A 213 -3.11 -11.37 -0.74
C VAL A 213 -2.51 -11.35 0.66
#